data_059509ab32d975d126f9e3e2820bfc37
#
_entry.id   059509ab32d975d126f9e3e2820bfc37
#
_cell.length_a   1.000
_cell.length_b   1.000
_cell.length_c   1.000
_cell.angle_alpha   90.00
_cell.angle_beta   90.00
_cell.angle_gamma   90.00
#
_symmetry.space_group_name_H-M   'P 1'
#
loop_
_entity.id
_entity.type
_entity.pdbx_description
1 polymer ?
#
loop_
_entity_poly.entity_id
_entity_poly.type
_entity_poly.pdbx_seq_one_letter_code
_entity_poly.pdbx_strand_id
1 'polypeptide(L)'
;MTLKNMLVIQYLAFGTIVALCSCSDDDIDIHRVGLPETVNQDAVAYVEQNAKDTKVIENYDFTDGRNYVMSVGENSPSAAISGQTVEDAKEGLGALAVNYTFAAKSISTEPEYVTMKEIWGNYRTDLSFHPLGLSLWIKGNSQNPGILRVMLIQDSKMEPGIQMENQYFQYINKSILQQDGWQKLIIPYESFQLYKGLAPDDKLNLSKVFGYRIDIVNEKDESGTGTVYLDALEQVTSYQHQYEKKGKFSSMFIQLNKVYYENPEYDDWETYFTECKKVGIDTWIVQYSVGYGAENTISWYSGSTVGWNGEGVQTECPIIDKIMNAAEKTGFKIILGLNGGDYNIEKLDDKWTYDVLLARNEVVAGDLARKYADHPSFAGWYITEEFHDAKYPAGWQEENKRKLLSDYLTRVATFAKSKCNKPVYIAPALWRGMPAEMCGEWFGALLKETENVDYMYLQDLGGRSLVDVRIDLPNYYGYIKKACEEAGVKFGVDIESFFYSYYPPVDYRAKTWAELEEQLAVASQYTDLITNFSWATFKPGYDSFEGYRNYYNSLK
;
A
#
# COMPACT_ATOMS: atom_id res chain seq x y z
N MET A 1 -13.48 12.68 -52.65
CA MET A 1 -12.64 13.85 -52.88
C MET A 1 -11.63 13.91 -51.74
N THR A 2 -10.42 13.61 -52.06
CA THR A 2 -9.20 13.52 -51.26
C THR A 2 -8.72 14.87 -50.76
N LEU A 3 -8.21 14.95 -49.55
CA LEU A 3 -7.07 15.81 -49.24
C LEU A 3 -6.34 15.29 -47.99
N LYS A 4 -5.15 14.78 -48.27
CA LYS A 4 -4.05 14.54 -47.34
C LYS A 4 -3.51 15.89 -46.86
N ASN A 5 -3.29 16.05 -45.58
CA ASN A 5 -2.33 17.02 -45.08
C ASN A 5 -1.24 16.30 -44.29
N MET A 6 -0.07 16.25 -44.94
CA MET A 6 1.20 15.89 -44.35
C MET A 6 1.66 17.00 -43.41
N LEU A 7 1.92 16.68 -42.20
CA LEU A 7 2.71 17.53 -41.28
C LEU A 7 4.19 17.14 -41.46
N VAL A 8 4.96 18.07 -41.98
CA VAL A 8 6.42 17.96 -42.11
C VAL A 8 7.05 18.39 -40.81
N ILE A 9 7.68 17.45 -40.11
CA ILE A 9 8.54 17.76 -38.96
C ILE A 9 9.92 18.10 -39.55
N GLN A 10 10.33 19.36 -39.44
CA GLN A 10 11.68 19.80 -39.75
C GLN A 10 12.64 19.35 -38.64
N TYR A 11 13.48 18.37 -38.97
CA TYR A 11 14.70 18.11 -38.20
C TYR A 11 15.75 19.15 -38.61
N LEU A 12 16.12 20.02 -37.67
CA LEU A 12 17.33 20.83 -37.78
C LEU A 12 18.55 19.94 -37.53
N ALA A 13 19.17 19.47 -38.62
CA ALA A 13 20.47 18.83 -38.59
C ALA A 13 21.55 19.91 -38.40
N PHE A 14 22.14 19.97 -37.22
CA PHE A 14 23.43 20.63 -37.02
C PHE A 14 24.51 19.72 -37.63
N GLY A 15 24.94 20.06 -38.82
CA GLY A 15 26.07 19.43 -39.48
C GLY A 15 27.38 19.81 -38.78
N THR A 16 27.92 18.86 -38.02
CA THR A 16 29.31 18.95 -37.59
C THR A 16 30.20 18.45 -38.70
N ILE A 17 31.00 19.32 -39.25
CA ILE A 17 32.07 18.98 -40.23
C ILE A 17 33.09 18.14 -39.47
N VAL A 18 33.14 16.85 -39.78
CA VAL A 18 34.24 15.97 -39.33
C VAL A 18 35.41 16.21 -40.28
N ALA A 19 36.35 16.99 -39.83
CA ALA A 19 37.70 17.02 -40.44
C ALA A 19 38.38 15.69 -40.06
N LEU A 20 38.56 14.82 -41.04
CA LEU A 20 39.42 13.66 -40.90
C LEU A 20 40.89 14.14 -40.82
N CYS A 21 41.36 14.44 -39.63
CA CYS A 21 42.77 14.45 -39.35
C CYS A 21 43.17 13.04 -38.94
N SER A 22 43.97 12.39 -39.71
CA SER A 22 44.74 11.21 -39.30
C SER A 22 45.78 11.68 -38.29
N CYS A 23 45.45 11.57 -37.01
CA CYS A 23 46.41 11.70 -35.94
C CYS A 23 46.60 10.33 -35.28
N SER A 24 47.86 10.02 -35.09
CA SER A 24 48.45 8.95 -34.28
C SER A 24 47.67 8.70 -33.00
N ASP A 25 47.74 7.48 -32.49
CA ASP A 25 47.27 7.01 -31.17
C ASP A 25 47.85 7.85 -29.99
N ASP A 26 47.41 9.09 -29.90
CA ASP A 26 47.57 9.86 -28.68
C ASP A 26 46.34 9.57 -27.82
N ASP A 27 46.57 8.92 -26.69
CA ASP A 27 45.60 8.72 -25.60
C ASP A 27 44.90 10.06 -25.31
N ILE A 28 43.64 10.21 -25.74
CA ILE A 28 42.81 11.35 -25.35
C ILE A 28 42.58 11.17 -23.85
N ASP A 29 43.33 11.91 -23.06
CA ASP A 29 43.16 11.93 -21.61
C ASP A 29 41.87 12.67 -21.28
N ILE A 30 40.78 11.94 -21.18
CA ILE A 30 39.48 12.49 -20.80
C ILE A 30 39.58 12.75 -19.31
N HIS A 31 39.83 14.01 -18.94
CA HIS A 31 39.75 14.43 -17.56
C HIS A 31 38.33 14.25 -17.04
N ARG A 32 38.11 13.17 -16.31
CA ARG A 32 36.87 12.94 -15.56
C ARG A 32 36.93 13.68 -14.24
N VAL A 33 35.87 14.42 -13.97
CA VAL A 33 35.66 14.95 -12.62
C VAL A 33 35.27 13.75 -11.75
N GLY A 34 36.10 13.43 -10.75
CA GLY A 34 35.78 12.38 -9.78
C GLY A 34 34.45 12.66 -9.09
N LEU A 35 33.70 11.61 -8.79
CA LEU A 35 32.43 11.76 -8.07
C LEU A 35 32.72 12.23 -6.63
N PRO A 36 32.06 13.28 -6.13
CA PRO A 36 32.26 13.73 -4.77
C PRO A 36 31.75 12.66 -3.78
N GLU A 37 32.54 12.35 -2.76
CA GLU A 37 32.05 11.56 -1.64
C GLU A 37 31.01 12.37 -0.86
N THR A 38 29.88 11.76 -0.52
CA THR A 38 28.79 12.44 0.20
C THR A 38 28.62 11.95 1.63
N VAL A 39 29.52 11.10 2.11
CA VAL A 39 29.51 10.60 3.50
C VAL A 39 29.71 11.75 4.46
N ASN A 40 28.75 11.96 5.35
CA ASN A 40 28.80 12.91 6.44
C ASN A 40 28.74 12.19 7.78
N GLN A 41 29.90 12.07 8.45
CA GLN A 41 30.02 11.31 9.70
C GLN A 41 29.21 11.93 10.85
N ASP A 42 29.06 13.24 10.90
CA ASP A 42 28.26 13.90 11.93
C ASP A 42 26.76 13.60 11.73
N ALA A 43 26.31 13.57 10.47
CA ALA A 43 24.96 13.17 10.13
C ALA A 43 24.70 11.69 10.43
N VAL A 44 25.65 10.80 10.14
CA VAL A 44 25.58 9.37 10.52
C VAL A 44 25.43 9.23 12.03
N ALA A 45 26.28 9.89 12.82
CA ALA A 45 26.22 9.85 14.27
C ALA A 45 24.87 10.40 14.80
N TYR A 46 24.33 11.45 14.15
CA TYR A 46 23.02 11.99 14.50
C TYR A 46 21.89 10.96 14.25
N VAL A 47 21.91 10.27 13.10
CA VAL A 47 20.94 9.21 12.79
C VAL A 47 21.02 8.09 13.83
N GLU A 48 22.23 7.57 14.11
CA GLU A 48 22.44 6.49 15.09
C GLU A 48 21.94 6.86 16.48
N GLN A 49 22.18 8.10 16.92
CA GLN A 49 21.74 8.57 18.23
C GLN A 49 20.21 8.73 18.34
N ASN A 50 19.55 9.12 17.25
CA ASN A 50 18.12 9.46 17.26
C ASN A 50 17.23 8.37 16.68
N ALA A 51 17.78 7.31 16.10
CA ALA A 51 17.04 6.17 15.59
C ALA A 51 16.20 5.51 16.70
N LYS A 52 14.92 5.29 16.44
CA LYS A 52 13.98 4.64 17.36
C LYS A 52 13.36 3.40 16.77
N ASP A 53 13.11 3.40 15.46
CA ASP A 53 12.53 2.28 14.75
C ASP A 53 13.02 2.26 13.29
N THR A 54 12.83 1.12 12.63
CA THR A 54 13.12 0.95 11.20
C THR A 54 11.91 0.36 10.49
N LYS A 55 11.79 0.69 9.22
CA LYS A 55 10.80 0.12 8.31
C LYS A 55 11.52 -0.55 7.15
N VAL A 56 11.26 -1.83 6.94
CA VAL A 56 11.83 -2.58 5.82
C VAL A 56 11.27 -2.03 4.50
N ILE A 57 12.16 -1.60 3.61
CA ILE A 57 11.86 -1.25 2.23
C ILE A 57 12.04 -2.50 1.36
N GLU A 58 13.17 -3.18 1.50
CA GLU A 58 13.49 -4.41 0.79
C GLU A 58 14.38 -5.31 1.65
N ASN A 59 13.96 -6.56 1.83
CA ASN A 59 14.70 -7.52 2.63
C ASN A 59 15.66 -8.42 1.83
N TYR A 60 15.53 -8.44 0.50
CA TYR A 60 16.33 -9.27 -0.41
C TYR A 60 16.25 -10.79 -0.20
N ASP A 61 15.27 -11.27 0.57
CA ASP A 61 15.10 -12.71 0.86
C ASP A 61 14.84 -13.56 -0.40
N PHE A 62 14.25 -12.95 -1.42
CA PHE A 62 13.86 -13.66 -2.65
C PHE A 62 14.15 -12.79 -3.88
N THR A 63 14.67 -13.39 -4.93
CA THR A 63 14.90 -12.72 -6.22
C THR A 63 13.74 -12.92 -7.21
N ASP A 64 12.91 -13.94 -7.00
CA ASP A 64 11.80 -14.26 -7.92
C ASP A 64 10.58 -13.38 -7.66
N GLY A 65 10.08 -12.77 -8.74
CA GLY A 65 8.87 -11.93 -8.69
C GLY A 65 9.10 -10.51 -8.17
N ARG A 66 10.33 -10.07 -8.00
CA ARG A 66 10.68 -8.71 -7.56
C ARG A 66 10.65 -7.70 -8.70
N ASN A 67 10.36 -6.46 -8.34
CA ASN A 67 10.25 -5.35 -9.29
C ASN A 67 11.60 -4.66 -9.60
N TYR A 68 12.71 -5.14 -9.06
CA TYR A 68 14.01 -4.54 -9.37
C TYR A 68 14.62 -5.12 -10.66
N VAL A 69 15.22 -4.25 -11.42
CA VAL A 69 15.87 -4.57 -12.69
C VAL A 69 17.37 -4.40 -12.51
N MET A 70 18.13 -5.45 -12.87
CA MET A 70 19.57 -5.37 -12.99
C MET A 70 19.94 -5.04 -14.43
N SER A 71 20.76 -4.01 -14.62
CA SER A 71 21.22 -3.59 -15.94
C SER A 71 22.60 -2.94 -15.89
N VAL A 72 23.20 -2.78 -17.03
CA VAL A 72 24.43 -1.99 -17.20
C VAL A 72 24.09 -0.56 -17.60
N GLY A 73 24.94 0.39 -17.26
CA GLY A 73 24.77 1.77 -17.66
C GLY A 73 24.80 1.94 -19.17
N GLU A 74 24.17 3.00 -19.68
CA GLU A 74 24.12 3.29 -21.12
C GLU A 74 25.51 3.38 -21.76
N ASN A 75 26.51 3.84 -20.98
CA ASN A 75 27.90 4.00 -21.40
C ASN A 75 28.79 2.82 -21.00
N SER A 76 28.20 1.70 -20.64
CA SER A 76 28.91 0.53 -20.06
C SER A 76 28.63 -0.76 -20.86
N PRO A 77 28.79 -0.76 -22.20
CA PRO A 77 28.35 -1.89 -23.03
C PRO A 77 29.12 -3.19 -22.76
N SER A 78 30.29 -3.10 -22.16
CA SER A 78 31.15 -4.26 -21.83
C SER A 78 31.06 -4.68 -20.36
N ALA A 79 30.29 -3.98 -19.55
CA ALA A 79 30.02 -4.37 -18.17
C ALA A 79 29.00 -5.50 -18.12
N ALA A 80 28.99 -6.24 -17.03
CA ALA A 80 27.98 -7.26 -16.75
C ALA A 80 27.54 -7.21 -15.30
N ILE A 81 26.29 -7.59 -15.06
CA ILE A 81 25.72 -7.72 -13.72
C ILE A 81 24.77 -8.91 -13.69
N SER A 82 24.79 -9.64 -12.57
CA SER A 82 23.82 -10.69 -12.25
C SER A 82 23.61 -10.75 -10.75
N GLY A 83 22.46 -11.27 -10.33
CA GLY A 83 22.14 -11.44 -8.91
C GLY A 83 21.49 -12.77 -8.62
N GLN A 84 21.69 -13.25 -7.41
CA GLN A 84 21.03 -14.44 -6.87
C GLN A 84 20.86 -14.31 -5.36
N THR A 85 19.79 -14.87 -4.83
CA THR A 85 19.62 -15.01 -3.38
C THR A 85 20.55 -16.07 -2.83
N VAL A 86 21.16 -15.78 -1.69
CA VAL A 86 22.05 -16.68 -0.96
C VAL A 86 21.63 -16.77 0.52
N GLU A 87 22.00 -17.86 1.19
CA GLU A 87 21.66 -18.09 2.60
C GLU A 87 22.50 -17.25 3.59
N ASP A 88 23.61 -16.67 3.14
CA ASP A 88 24.49 -15.81 3.97
C ASP A 88 23.84 -14.43 4.15
N ALA A 89 22.89 -14.34 5.06
CA ALA A 89 22.12 -13.15 5.36
C ALA A 89 22.47 -12.56 6.73
N LYS A 90 22.16 -11.28 6.91
CA LYS A 90 22.17 -10.60 8.21
C LYS A 90 20.80 -10.56 8.85
N GLU A 91 19.78 -10.42 8.05
CA GLU A 91 18.38 -10.38 8.48
C GLU A 91 17.55 -11.28 7.56
N GLY A 92 16.40 -11.76 8.05
CA GLY A 92 15.50 -12.58 7.25
C GLY A 92 16.06 -13.96 6.86
N LEU A 93 15.71 -14.40 5.65
CA LEU A 93 15.97 -15.75 5.14
C LEU A 93 17.10 -15.80 4.10
N GLY A 94 17.51 -14.68 3.55
CA GLY A 94 18.53 -14.63 2.51
C GLY A 94 19.03 -13.22 2.24
N ALA A 95 20.11 -13.11 1.48
CA ALA A 95 20.66 -11.87 1.00
C ALA A 95 20.86 -11.93 -0.52
N LEU A 96 20.92 -10.77 -1.18
CA LEU A 96 21.18 -10.67 -2.61
C LEU A 96 22.68 -10.60 -2.88
N ALA A 97 23.25 -11.65 -3.48
CA ALA A 97 24.61 -11.61 -4.04
C ALA A 97 24.56 -10.97 -5.43
N VAL A 98 25.23 -9.84 -5.58
CA VAL A 98 25.36 -9.09 -6.85
C VAL A 98 26.75 -9.32 -7.41
N ASN A 99 26.86 -10.06 -8.52
CA ASN A 99 28.09 -10.29 -9.25
C ASN A 99 28.19 -9.29 -10.42
N TYR A 100 29.34 -8.65 -10.58
CA TYR A 100 29.53 -7.65 -11.63
C TYR A 100 30.94 -7.69 -12.22
N THR A 101 31.04 -7.16 -13.44
CA THR A 101 32.30 -7.08 -14.17
C THR A 101 32.40 -5.73 -14.87
N PHE A 102 33.58 -5.11 -14.79
CA PHE A 102 34.00 -3.99 -15.63
C PHE A 102 35.08 -4.48 -16.59
N ALA A 103 34.93 -4.23 -17.87
CA ALA A 103 35.76 -4.87 -18.88
C ALA A 103 36.78 -3.94 -19.57
N ALA A 104 36.49 -2.66 -19.73
CA ALA A 104 37.37 -1.77 -20.47
C ALA A 104 37.19 -0.31 -20.06
N LYS A 105 38.14 0.53 -20.46
CA LYS A 105 38.03 1.98 -20.35
C LYS A 105 36.80 2.47 -21.10
N SER A 106 35.95 3.22 -20.47
CA SER A 106 34.85 3.93 -21.12
C SER A 106 35.43 5.11 -21.91
N ILE A 107 34.91 5.32 -23.13
CA ILE A 107 35.20 6.50 -23.94
C ILE A 107 34.31 7.70 -23.58
N SER A 108 33.42 7.55 -22.59
CA SER A 108 32.48 8.56 -22.12
C SER A 108 33.08 9.41 -20.99
N THR A 109 32.61 10.66 -20.90
CA THR A 109 32.92 11.54 -19.75
C THR A 109 32.27 11.06 -18.45
N GLU A 110 31.24 10.20 -18.55
CA GLU A 110 30.63 9.55 -17.38
C GLU A 110 31.29 8.20 -17.12
N PRO A 111 31.55 7.84 -15.86
CA PRO A 111 32.11 6.54 -15.50
C PRO A 111 31.15 5.40 -15.85
N GLU A 112 31.73 4.25 -16.18
CA GLU A 112 31.02 2.99 -16.34
C GLU A 112 30.33 2.60 -15.03
N TYR A 113 29.12 2.03 -15.11
CA TYR A 113 28.44 1.52 -13.92
C TYR A 113 27.53 0.33 -14.22
N VAL A 114 27.31 -0.46 -13.22
CA VAL A 114 26.26 -1.47 -13.16
C VAL A 114 25.22 -1.05 -12.16
N THR A 115 23.95 -1.40 -12.37
CA THR A 115 22.85 -0.89 -11.56
C THR A 115 21.84 -1.96 -11.19
N MET A 116 21.33 -1.84 -9.97
CA MET A 116 20.08 -2.45 -9.53
C MET A 116 19.08 -1.35 -9.24
N LYS A 117 17.89 -1.44 -9.82
CA LYS A 117 16.85 -0.41 -9.73
C LYS A 117 15.52 -1.04 -9.40
N GLU A 118 14.82 -0.47 -8.43
CA GLU A 118 13.41 -0.74 -8.16
C GLU A 118 12.58 0.52 -8.32
N ILE A 119 11.44 0.38 -8.99
CA ILE A 119 10.41 1.42 -9.09
C ILE A 119 9.13 0.83 -8.52
N TRP A 120 8.59 1.47 -7.49
CA TRP A 120 7.44 0.94 -6.75
C TRP A 120 6.08 1.11 -7.47
N GLY A 121 6.05 1.61 -8.68
CA GLY A 121 4.84 1.74 -9.48
C GLY A 121 3.75 2.56 -8.77
N ASN A 122 2.57 1.94 -8.59
CA ASN A 122 1.45 2.56 -7.88
C ASN A 122 1.56 2.44 -6.34
N TYR A 123 2.43 1.58 -5.84
CA TYR A 123 2.66 1.38 -4.41
C TYR A 123 3.84 2.24 -3.97
N ARG A 124 3.55 3.49 -3.62
CA ARG A 124 4.59 4.41 -3.18
C ARG A 124 4.96 4.15 -1.73
N THR A 125 6.25 4.16 -1.47
CA THR A 125 6.76 4.16 -0.10
C THR A 125 6.95 5.60 0.33
N ASP A 126 6.03 6.12 1.14
CA ASP A 126 6.19 7.43 1.78
C ASP A 126 7.32 7.34 2.81
N LEU A 127 8.41 8.08 2.58
CA LEU A 127 9.57 8.13 3.47
C LEU A 127 9.58 9.37 4.35
N SER A 128 8.51 10.17 4.37
CA SER A 128 8.46 11.47 5.04
C SER A 128 8.12 11.40 6.53
N PHE A 129 7.70 10.25 7.05
CA PHE A 129 7.26 10.13 8.44
C PHE A 129 8.44 10.01 9.40
N HIS A 130 8.71 11.09 10.17
CA HIS A 130 9.82 11.20 11.13
C HIS A 130 11.19 10.71 10.58
N PRO A 131 11.58 11.17 9.37
CA PRO A 131 12.68 10.56 8.62
C PRO A 131 14.04 10.95 9.21
N LEU A 132 14.95 9.98 9.28
CA LEU A 132 16.35 10.21 9.59
C LEU A 132 17.27 9.82 8.43
N GLY A 133 17.04 8.65 7.81
CA GLY A 133 17.90 8.14 6.75
C GLY A 133 17.49 6.76 6.29
N LEU A 134 18.37 6.13 5.52
CA LEU A 134 18.30 4.71 5.17
C LEU A 134 19.36 3.93 5.93
N SER A 135 19.13 2.64 6.13
CA SER A 135 20.16 1.68 6.48
C SER A 135 20.19 0.53 5.48
N LEU A 136 21.37 -0.02 5.22
CA LEU A 136 21.57 -1.13 4.31
C LEU A 136 22.70 -2.00 4.87
N TRP A 137 22.47 -3.29 5.02
CA TRP A 137 23.55 -4.22 5.22
C TRP A 137 24.26 -4.52 3.91
N ILE A 138 25.58 -4.35 3.89
CA ILE A 138 26.43 -4.56 2.73
C ILE A 138 27.64 -5.39 3.12
N LYS A 139 28.00 -6.36 2.27
CA LYS A 139 29.21 -7.15 2.45
C LYS A 139 30.04 -7.07 1.18
N GLY A 140 31.21 -6.51 1.31
CA GLY A 140 32.20 -6.41 0.25
C GLY A 140 33.42 -7.26 0.52
N ASN A 141 34.49 -6.99 -0.22
CA ASN A 141 35.83 -7.48 0.03
C ASN A 141 36.88 -6.51 -0.54
N SER A 142 38.10 -6.58 -0.04
CA SER A 142 39.19 -5.65 -0.37
C SER A 142 39.60 -5.63 -1.85
N GLN A 143 39.18 -6.61 -2.65
CA GLN A 143 39.49 -6.72 -4.09
C GLN A 143 38.34 -6.19 -4.99
N ASN A 144 37.21 -5.80 -4.43
CA ASN A 144 36.10 -5.30 -5.23
C ASN A 144 36.47 -3.99 -5.95
N PRO A 145 36.35 -3.93 -7.28
CA PRO A 145 36.52 -2.68 -8.02
C PRO A 145 35.27 -1.77 -7.87
N GLY A 146 35.47 -0.48 -8.05
CA GLY A 146 34.37 0.49 -8.06
C GLY A 146 34.00 1.05 -6.70
N ILE A 147 32.99 1.93 -6.71
CA ILE A 147 32.45 2.63 -5.55
C ILE A 147 30.95 2.45 -5.48
N LEU A 148 30.36 2.58 -4.30
CA LEU A 148 28.91 2.53 -4.11
C LEU A 148 28.28 3.87 -4.40
N ARG A 149 27.20 3.88 -5.18
CA ARG A 149 26.28 4.99 -5.33
C ARG A 149 24.85 4.51 -5.06
N VAL A 150 24.19 5.11 -4.08
CA VAL A 150 22.76 4.87 -3.79
C VAL A 150 21.98 6.09 -4.25
N MET A 151 20.88 5.87 -4.96
CA MET A 151 20.02 6.94 -5.43
C MET A 151 18.61 6.75 -4.95
N LEU A 152 17.96 7.87 -4.59
CA LEU A 152 16.51 7.95 -4.47
C LEU A 152 15.95 8.60 -5.73
N ILE A 153 14.85 8.05 -6.23
CA ILE A 153 14.19 8.49 -7.46
C ILE A 153 12.91 9.21 -7.03
N GLN A 154 12.86 10.50 -7.30
CA GLN A 154 11.74 11.37 -6.96
C GLN A 154 10.96 11.73 -8.22
N ASP A 155 9.63 11.79 -8.11
CA ASP A 155 8.77 12.34 -9.14
C ASP A 155 8.66 13.87 -8.99
N SER A 156 9.03 14.61 -10.02
CA SER A 156 9.03 16.08 -9.97
C SER A 156 7.62 16.69 -9.92
N LYS A 157 6.63 16.04 -10.50
CA LYS A 157 5.32 16.67 -10.69
C LYS A 157 4.17 15.98 -9.99
N MET A 158 4.22 14.66 -9.80
CA MET A 158 3.06 13.88 -9.32
C MET A 158 1.73 14.25 -10.02
N GLU A 159 1.83 14.73 -11.25
CA GLU A 159 0.68 15.11 -12.05
C GLU A 159 0.23 13.93 -12.91
N PRO A 160 -1.07 13.63 -12.94
CA PRO A 160 -1.63 12.54 -13.73
C PRO A 160 -1.40 12.72 -15.23
N GLY A 161 -1.00 11.66 -15.91
CA GLY A 161 -0.92 11.64 -17.38
C GLY A 161 0.28 12.37 -17.99
N ILE A 162 1.17 12.95 -17.19
CA ILE A 162 2.43 13.54 -17.64
C ILE A 162 3.54 12.52 -17.46
N GLN A 163 4.43 12.37 -18.45
CA GLN A 163 5.63 11.56 -18.30
C GLN A 163 6.39 12.00 -17.06
N MET A 164 6.70 11.04 -16.17
CA MET A 164 7.48 11.27 -14.97
C MET A 164 8.82 11.91 -15.33
N GLU A 165 9.03 13.15 -14.97
CA GLU A 165 10.36 13.75 -15.01
C GLU A 165 11.11 13.28 -13.77
N ASN A 166 11.82 12.19 -13.88
CA ASN A 166 12.56 11.60 -12.78
C ASN A 166 13.70 12.51 -12.33
N GLN A 167 13.71 12.79 -11.06
CA GLN A 167 14.82 13.44 -10.37
C GLN A 167 15.57 12.40 -9.57
N TYR A 168 16.89 12.41 -9.68
CA TYR A 168 17.76 11.47 -9.01
C TYR A 168 18.60 12.20 -7.96
N PHE A 169 18.48 11.77 -6.71
CA PHE A 169 19.31 12.24 -5.61
C PHE A 169 20.25 11.11 -5.22
N GLN A 170 21.56 11.41 -5.19
CA GLN A 170 22.61 10.41 -4.98
C GLN A 170 23.31 10.56 -3.65
N TYR A 171 23.70 9.41 -3.10
CA TYR A 171 24.67 9.24 -2.03
C TYR A 171 25.83 8.43 -2.55
N ILE A 172 27.08 8.82 -2.26
CA ILE A 172 28.30 8.16 -2.73
C ILE A 172 29.16 7.78 -1.55
N ASN A 173 29.57 6.51 -1.51
CA ASN A 173 30.55 5.97 -0.56
C ASN A 173 31.68 5.28 -1.33
N LYS A 174 32.91 5.79 -1.19
CA LYS A 174 34.07 5.33 -1.97
C LYS A 174 34.77 4.13 -1.39
N SER A 175 34.48 3.73 -0.16
CA SER A 175 35.25 2.71 0.56
C SER A 175 34.48 1.48 0.99
N ILE A 176 33.15 1.55 1.08
CA ILE A 176 32.35 0.47 1.70
C ILE A 176 32.45 -0.85 0.95
N LEU A 177 32.59 -0.84 -0.39
CA LEU A 177 32.69 -2.05 -1.19
C LEU A 177 33.97 -2.83 -0.97
N GLN A 178 35.05 -2.17 -0.48
CA GLN A 178 36.34 -2.75 -0.19
C GLN A 178 36.48 -3.22 1.26
N GLN A 179 35.47 -3.06 2.08
CA GLN A 179 35.48 -3.54 3.46
C GLN A 179 35.12 -5.02 3.51
N ASP A 180 35.94 -5.82 4.18
CA ASP A 180 35.70 -7.25 4.34
C ASP A 180 34.56 -7.49 5.35
N GLY A 181 33.67 -8.42 5.00
CA GLY A 181 32.59 -8.84 5.85
C GLY A 181 31.36 -7.89 5.82
N TRP A 182 30.36 -8.21 6.62
CA TRP A 182 29.13 -7.45 6.71
C TRP A 182 29.30 -6.14 7.48
N GLN A 183 28.88 -5.03 6.86
CA GLN A 183 28.83 -3.69 7.44
C GLN A 183 27.40 -3.16 7.39
N LYS A 184 26.94 -2.49 8.45
CA LYS A 184 25.69 -1.70 8.39
C LYS A 184 26.02 -0.30 7.92
N LEU A 185 25.58 0.04 6.72
CA LEU A 185 25.73 1.36 6.14
C LEU A 185 24.53 2.22 6.54
N ILE A 186 24.77 3.34 7.21
CA ILE A 186 23.76 4.37 7.51
C ILE A 186 23.90 5.50 6.50
N ILE A 187 22.79 5.88 5.87
CA ILE A 187 22.72 6.89 4.83
C ILE A 187 21.74 7.98 5.26
N PRO A 188 22.20 9.06 5.89
CA PRO A 188 21.34 10.18 6.27
C PRO A 188 20.67 10.80 5.04
N TYR A 189 19.38 11.18 5.14
CA TYR A 189 18.70 11.81 4.00
C TYR A 189 19.33 13.15 3.61
N GLU A 190 19.92 13.89 4.54
CA GLU A 190 20.66 15.13 4.25
C GLU A 190 21.94 14.92 3.44
N SER A 191 22.46 13.69 3.38
CA SER A 191 23.65 13.34 2.58
C SER A 191 23.34 13.11 1.09
N PHE A 192 22.07 13.08 0.70
CA PHE A 192 21.68 12.97 -0.70
C PHE A 192 21.78 14.31 -1.43
N GLN A 193 22.39 14.30 -2.59
CA GLN A 193 22.59 15.48 -3.44
C GLN A 193 21.92 15.25 -4.81
N LEU A 194 21.37 16.32 -5.39
CA LEU A 194 20.79 16.24 -6.73
C LEU A 194 21.87 15.82 -7.74
N TYR A 195 21.59 14.74 -8.47
CA TYR A 195 22.47 14.23 -9.53
C TYR A 195 21.93 14.58 -10.92
N LYS A 196 20.64 14.36 -11.18
CA LYS A 196 20.00 14.55 -12.47
C LYS A 196 18.55 14.95 -12.33
N GLY A 197 18.08 15.79 -13.22
CA GLY A 197 16.72 16.31 -13.25
C GLY A 197 16.61 17.72 -12.71
N LEU A 198 15.43 18.31 -12.80
CA LEU A 198 15.14 19.67 -12.34
C LEU A 198 14.30 19.59 -11.07
N ALA A 199 14.89 19.84 -9.92
CA ALA A 199 14.16 20.08 -8.68
C ALA A 199 14.04 21.60 -8.45
N PRO A 200 12.87 22.14 -8.08
CA PRO A 200 12.68 23.56 -7.90
C PRO A 200 13.63 24.20 -6.88
N ASP A 201 14.06 23.44 -5.90
CA ASP A 201 14.87 23.88 -4.76
C ASP A 201 16.09 22.96 -4.49
N ASP A 202 16.43 22.10 -5.43
CA ASP A 202 17.50 21.08 -5.32
C ASP A 202 17.42 20.20 -4.06
N LYS A 203 16.22 20.06 -3.47
CA LYS A 203 15.98 19.29 -2.25
C LYS A 203 15.20 18.01 -2.53
N LEU A 204 15.61 16.99 -1.80
CA LEU A 204 14.90 15.72 -1.77
C LEU A 204 13.57 15.86 -1.03
N ASN A 205 12.47 15.54 -1.70
CA ASN A 205 11.14 15.44 -1.08
C ASN A 205 10.77 13.98 -0.86
N LEU A 206 10.86 13.54 0.39
CA LEU A 206 10.70 12.14 0.78
C LEU A 206 9.28 11.59 0.56
N SER A 207 8.26 12.46 0.52
CA SER A 207 6.89 12.03 0.17
C SER A 207 6.70 11.76 -1.33
N LYS A 208 7.63 12.22 -2.17
CA LYS A 208 7.60 12.03 -3.63
C LYS A 208 8.55 10.95 -4.15
N VAL A 209 9.25 10.27 -3.27
CA VAL A 209 10.12 9.16 -3.65
C VAL A 209 9.27 7.98 -4.11
N PHE A 210 9.55 7.45 -5.30
CA PHE A 210 8.82 6.33 -5.88
C PHE A 210 9.72 5.17 -6.32
N GLY A 211 11.01 5.23 -6.01
CA GLY A 211 11.95 4.16 -6.27
C GLY A 211 13.34 4.47 -5.76
N TYR A 212 14.18 3.45 -5.79
CA TYR A 212 15.60 3.59 -5.48
C TYR A 212 16.45 2.92 -6.56
N ARG A 213 17.74 3.20 -6.50
CA ARG A 213 18.74 2.60 -7.36
C ARG A 213 20.05 2.44 -6.60
N ILE A 214 20.67 1.29 -6.74
CA ILE A 214 22.00 1.00 -6.20
C ILE A 214 22.92 0.73 -7.38
N ASP A 215 23.96 1.56 -7.52
CA ASP A 215 24.98 1.42 -8.56
C ASP A 215 26.31 1.05 -7.95
N ILE A 216 27.06 0.25 -8.71
CA ILE A 216 28.49 0.09 -8.53
C ILE A 216 29.15 0.81 -9.71
N VAL A 217 29.94 1.85 -9.40
CA VAL A 217 30.48 2.79 -10.38
C VAL A 217 31.98 2.60 -10.51
N ASN A 218 32.45 2.44 -11.74
CA ASN A 218 33.87 2.31 -12.07
C ASN A 218 34.54 3.69 -12.20
N GLU A 219 34.76 4.35 -11.07
CA GLU A 219 35.32 5.72 -11.06
C GLU A 219 36.72 5.78 -11.66
N LYS A 220 37.52 4.71 -11.49
CA LYS A 220 38.93 4.66 -11.87
C LYS A 220 39.20 4.09 -13.25
N ASP A 221 38.16 3.66 -13.98
CA ASP A 221 38.29 2.97 -15.28
C ASP A 221 39.16 1.71 -15.22
N GLU A 222 39.08 0.97 -14.16
CA GLU A 222 39.84 -0.28 -13.97
C GLU A 222 38.96 -1.46 -14.40
N SER A 223 39.55 -2.38 -15.19
CA SER A 223 38.88 -3.66 -15.44
C SER A 223 38.91 -4.53 -14.19
N GLY A 224 37.86 -5.28 -13.96
CA GLY A 224 37.82 -6.18 -12.80
C GLY A 224 36.44 -6.80 -12.60
N THR A 225 36.41 -7.79 -11.73
CA THR A 225 35.20 -8.48 -11.27
C THR A 225 35.02 -8.29 -9.79
N GLY A 226 33.78 -8.18 -9.35
CA GLY A 226 33.46 -8.08 -7.93
C GLY A 226 32.19 -8.82 -7.56
N THR A 227 32.01 -9.06 -6.29
CA THR A 227 30.78 -9.55 -5.68
C THR A 227 30.47 -8.72 -4.45
N VAL A 228 29.24 -8.21 -4.39
CA VAL A 228 28.72 -7.48 -3.24
C VAL A 228 27.45 -8.17 -2.79
N TYR A 229 27.25 -8.29 -1.49
CA TYR A 229 26.02 -8.81 -0.92
C TYR A 229 25.24 -7.65 -0.32
N LEU A 230 23.94 -7.61 -0.57
CA LEU A 230 23.01 -6.63 -0.05
C LEU A 230 21.94 -7.33 0.78
N ASP A 231 21.59 -6.72 1.91
CA ASP A 231 20.56 -7.23 2.78
C ASP A 231 19.88 -6.09 3.55
N ALA A 232 18.60 -6.24 3.84
CA ALA A 232 17.77 -5.35 4.64
C ALA A 232 17.99 -3.84 4.36
N LEU A 233 17.48 -3.37 3.21
CA LEU A 233 17.34 -1.94 2.97
C LEU A 233 16.14 -1.43 3.79
N GLU A 234 16.41 -0.51 4.73
CA GLU A 234 15.40 -0.01 5.66
C GLU A 234 15.38 1.51 5.68
N GLN A 235 14.20 2.09 5.92
CA GLN A 235 14.07 3.47 6.40
C GLN A 235 14.37 3.51 7.89
N VAL A 236 15.20 4.45 8.33
CA VAL A 236 15.45 4.75 9.75
C VAL A 236 14.63 5.96 10.16
N THR A 237 13.90 5.85 11.27
CA THR A 237 13.00 6.89 11.76
C THR A 237 13.25 7.26 13.21
N SER A 238 12.98 8.52 13.56
CA SER A 238 12.96 8.99 14.97
C SER A 238 11.61 8.75 15.65
N TYR A 239 10.65 8.15 14.97
CA TYR A 239 9.36 7.81 15.56
C TYR A 239 9.50 6.64 16.53
N GLN A 240 8.99 6.84 17.72
CA GLN A 240 8.87 5.78 18.71
C GLN A 240 7.40 5.44 18.88
N HIS A 241 7.03 4.24 18.50
CA HIS A 241 5.69 3.76 18.72
C HIS A 241 5.37 3.69 20.23
N GLN A 242 4.20 4.19 20.62
CA GLN A 242 3.75 4.17 22.02
C GLN A 242 2.60 3.17 22.16
N TYR A 243 2.82 2.13 22.95
CA TYR A 243 1.86 1.06 23.18
C TYR A 243 0.89 1.33 24.34
N GLU A 244 0.82 2.56 24.84
CA GLU A 244 0.10 2.84 26.09
C GLU A 244 -1.43 2.82 25.97
N LYS A 245 -1.98 3.08 24.80
CA LYS A 245 -3.43 3.09 24.61
C LYS A 245 -3.96 1.68 24.39
N LYS A 246 -4.94 1.30 25.22
CA LYS A 246 -5.51 -0.05 25.25
C LYS A 246 -6.76 -0.12 24.35
N GLY A 247 -6.55 -0.41 23.08
CA GLY A 247 -7.62 -0.55 22.08
C GLY A 247 -8.53 -1.74 22.36
N LYS A 248 -9.77 -1.63 21.85
CA LYS A 248 -10.77 -2.70 21.90
C LYS A 248 -11.50 -2.76 20.58
N PHE A 249 -11.82 -3.95 20.13
CA PHE A 249 -12.77 -4.10 19.04
C PHE A 249 -14.17 -3.75 19.53
N SER A 250 -14.87 -2.89 18.79
CA SER A 250 -16.27 -2.54 19.00
C SER A 250 -17.21 -3.32 18.09
N SER A 251 -16.71 -3.76 16.94
CA SER A 251 -17.47 -4.46 15.91
C SER A 251 -16.60 -5.45 15.15
N MET A 252 -17.22 -6.23 14.27
CA MET A 252 -16.54 -7.19 13.43
C MET A 252 -17.29 -7.43 12.14
N PHE A 253 -16.57 -7.59 11.04
CA PHE A 253 -17.14 -8.00 9.77
C PHE A 253 -17.43 -9.51 9.71
N ILE A 254 -18.48 -9.83 8.98
CA ILE A 254 -18.74 -11.19 8.53
C ILE A 254 -19.01 -11.22 7.02
N GLN A 255 -18.29 -12.07 6.33
CA GLN A 255 -18.54 -12.42 4.94
C GLN A 255 -19.45 -13.66 4.91
N LEU A 256 -20.63 -13.51 4.34
CA LEU A 256 -21.55 -14.64 4.21
C LEU A 256 -21.16 -15.50 3.00
N ASN A 257 -21.27 -16.80 3.18
CA ASN A 257 -21.07 -17.79 2.12
C ASN A 257 -22.02 -18.98 2.31
N LYS A 258 -22.15 -19.84 1.29
CA LYS A 258 -23.07 -20.98 1.31
C LYS A 258 -22.78 -21.98 2.43
N VAL A 259 -21.51 -22.11 2.86
CA VAL A 259 -21.12 -23.03 3.92
C VAL A 259 -21.86 -22.71 5.22
N TYR A 260 -22.08 -21.44 5.54
CA TYR A 260 -22.85 -21.01 6.71
C TYR A 260 -24.34 -21.38 6.61
N TYR A 261 -24.85 -21.58 5.42
CA TYR A 261 -26.23 -21.98 5.20
C TYR A 261 -26.42 -23.48 5.14
N GLU A 262 -25.48 -24.18 4.49
CA GLU A 262 -25.58 -25.61 4.17
C GLU A 262 -25.11 -26.51 5.33
N ASN A 263 -24.22 -26.00 6.20
CA ASN A 263 -23.68 -26.76 7.31
C ASN A 263 -24.30 -26.31 8.65
N PRO A 264 -25.08 -27.20 9.30
CA PRO A 264 -25.70 -26.91 10.60
C PRO A 264 -24.72 -26.56 11.74
N GLU A 265 -23.45 -26.95 11.63
CA GLU A 265 -22.42 -26.60 12.62
C GLU A 265 -22.19 -25.08 12.71
N TYR A 266 -22.51 -24.33 11.65
CA TYR A 266 -22.40 -22.87 11.63
C TYR A 266 -23.71 -22.14 11.97
N ASP A 267 -24.74 -22.83 12.44
CA ASP A 267 -26.07 -22.24 12.67
C ASP A 267 -26.29 -21.74 14.12
N ASP A 268 -25.28 -21.84 14.97
CA ASP A 268 -25.36 -21.40 16.37
C ASP A 268 -24.97 -19.92 16.56
N TRP A 269 -25.72 -19.04 15.92
CA TRP A 269 -25.51 -17.58 15.95
C TRP A 269 -25.63 -16.97 17.35
N GLU A 270 -26.51 -17.52 18.21
CA GLU A 270 -26.69 -17.05 19.57
C GLU A 270 -25.41 -17.27 20.41
N THR A 271 -24.77 -18.42 20.28
CA THR A 271 -23.48 -18.70 20.92
C THR A 271 -22.39 -17.78 20.37
N TYR A 272 -22.32 -17.57 19.05
CA TYR A 272 -21.32 -16.68 18.46
C TYR A 272 -21.44 -15.25 18.99
N PHE A 273 -22.65 -14.69 19.05
CA PHE A 273 -22.88 -13.36 19.60
C PHE A 273 -22.57 -13.29 21.09
N THR A 274 -22.89 -14.35 21.84
CA THR A 274 -22.56 -14.43 23.25
C THR A 274 -21.05 -14.43 23.49
N GLU A 275 -20.28 -15.18 22.70
CA GLU A 275 -18.81 -15.20 22.79
C GLU A 275 -18.21 -13.84 22.41
N CYS A 276 -18.70 -13.20 21.35
CA CYS A 276 -18.29 -11.85 20.96
C CYS A 276 -18.54 -10.82 22.09
N LYS A 277 -19.71 -10.85 22.71
CA LYS A 277 -20.05 -9.92 23.83
C LYS A 277 -19.15 -10.12 25.05
N LYS A 278 -18.68 -11.33 25.33
CA LYS A 278 -17.73 -11.59 26.43
C LYS A 278 -16.42 -10.84 26.24
N VAL A 279 -16.05 -10.53 25.01
CA VAL A 279 -14.84 -9.80 24.64
C VAL A 279 -15.10 -8.38 24.17
N GLY A 280 -16.29 -7.82 24.43
CA GLY A 280 -16.63 -6.43 24.17
C GLY A 280 -17.08 -6.11 22.75
N ILE A 281 -17.24 -7.12 21.90
CA ILE A 281 -17.78 -6.96 20.54
C ILE A 281 -19.29 -7.17 20.62
N ASP A 282 -20.07 -6.14 20.31
CA ASP A 282 -21.53 -6.18 20.39
C ASP A 282 -22.24 -5.89 19.05
N THR A 283 -21.46 -5.68 18.01
CA THR A 283 -21.95 -5.29 16.68
C THR A 283 -21.24 -6.11 15.59
N TRP A 284 -22.04 -6.67 14.66
CA TRP A 284 -21.49 -7.23 13.43
C TRP A 284 -21.88 -6.39 12.22
N ILE A 285 -20.96 -6.33 11.26
CA ILE A 285 -21.16 -5.74 9.95
C ILE A 285 -21.23 -6.88 8.94
N VAL A 286 -22.43 -7.15 8.42
CA VAL A 286 -22.60 -8.07 7.31
C VAL A 286 -22.04 -7.40 6.07
N GLN A 287 -20.99 -7.98 5.46
CA GLN A 287 -20.27 -7.32 4.39
C GLN A 287 -21.17 -7.00 3.20
N TYR A 288 -22.08 -7.91 2.83
CA TYR A 288 -23.12 -7.68 1.81
C TYR A 288 -24.33 -8.57 2.03
N SER A 289 -25.52 -8.03 1.72
CA SER A 289 -26.79 -8.76 1.83
C SER A 289 -27.18 -9.48 0.54
N VAL A 290 -26.60 -9.06 -0.59
CA VAL A 290 -26.70 -9.74 -1.88
C VAL A 290 -25.29 -9.92 -2.42
N GLY A 291 -24.90 -11.14 -2.68
CA GLY A 291 -23.67 -11.49 -3.38
C GLY A 291 -23.94 -11.61 -4.87
N TYR A 292 -23.21 -10.86 -5.67
CA TYR A 292 -23.33 -10.84 -7.11
C TYR A 292 -22.17 -11.57 -7.77
N GLY A 293 -22.41 -12.71 -8.40
CA GLY A 293 -21.41 -13.48 -9.10
C GLY A 293 -21.73 -13.59 -10.59
N ALA A 294 -20.72 -13.88 -11.39
CA ALA A 294 -20.85 -14.01 -12.86
C ALA A 294 -21.89 -15.04 -13.30
N GLU A 295 -22.12 -16.07 -12.49
CA GLU A 295 -23.05 -17.16 -12.81
C GLU A 295 -24.33 -17.14 -11.97
N ASN A 296 -24.30 -16.58 -10.74
CA ASN A 296 -25.42 -16.62 -9.80
C ASN A 296 -25.44 -15.38 -8.90
N THR A 297 -26.61 -14.77 -8.78
CA THR A 297 -26.91 -13.79 -7.72
C THR A 297 -27.45 -14.52 -6.51
N ILE A 298 -26.86 -14.30 -5.34
CA ILE A 298 -27.26 -14.91 -4.08
C ILE A 298 -27.80 -13.83 -3.15
N SER A 299 -29.05 -13.99 -2.71
CA SER A 299 -29.62 -13.19 -1.63
C SER A 299 -29.43 -13.92 -0.29
N TRP A 300 -28.85 -13.24 0.69
CA TRP A 300 -28.66 -13.77 2.04
C TRP A 300 -29.84 -13.52 2.98
N TYR A 301 -30.97 -13.03 2.44
CA TYR A 301 -32.25 -12.85 3.14
C TYR A 301 -33.40 -13.42 2.30
N SER A 302 -34.49 -13.82 2.93
CA SER A 302 -35.67 -14.33 2.25
C SER A 302 -36.57 -13.22 1.68
N GLY A 303 -37.29 -13.51 0.60
CA GLY A 303 -38.22 -12.60 -0.05
C GLY A 303 -37.53 -11.46 -0.79
N SER A 304 -36.36 -11.72 -1.33
CA SER A 304 -35.62 -10.76 -2.15
C SER A 304 -36.35 -10.47 -3.44
N THR A 305 -36.42 -9.17 -3.79
CA THR A 305 -36.96 -8.71 -5.10
C THR A 305 -35.85 -8.41 -6.10
N VAL A 306 -34.60 -8.76 -5.75
CA VAL A 306 -33.45 -8.63 -6.64
C VAL A 306 -33.62 -9.57 -7.83
N GLY A 307 -33.86 -9.01 -8.98
CA GLY A 307 -33.96 -9.72 -10.25
C GLY A 307 -33.30 -8.87 -11.33
N TRP A 308 -32.12 -9.31 -11.78
CA TRP A 308 -31.43 -8.61 -12.83
C TRP A 308 -31.80 -9.27 -14.16
N ASN A 309 -32.35 -8.49 -15.07
CA ASN A 309 -32.75 -8.99 -16.38
C ASN A 309 -31.58 -9.72 -17.09
N GLY A 310 -31.65 -11.04 -17.18
CA GLY A 310 -30.73 -11.86 -17.95
C GLY A 310 -29.44 -12.28 -17.27
N GLU A 311 -29.22 -11.94 -16.00
CA GLU A 311 -27.99 -12.24 -15.30
C GLU A 311 -28.20 -13.28 -14.17
N GLY A 312 -28.01 -14.55 -14.50
CA GLY A 312 -27.89 -15.63 -13.53
C GLY A 312 -29.17 -16.08 -12.83
N VAL A 313 -29.09 -17.21 -12.14
CA VAL A 313 -30.20 -17.75 -11.33
C VAL A 313 -30.12 -17.17 -9.94
N GLN A 314 -31.19 -16.51 -9.52
CA GLN A 314 -31.33 -16.04 -8.15
C GLN A 314 -31.42 -17.22 -7.19
N THR A 315 -30.57 -17.24 -6.17
CA THR A 315 -30.62 -18.22 -5.09
C THR A 315 -30.82 -17.49 -3.76
N GLU A 316 -31.82 -17.88 -2.99
CA GLU A 316 -32.03 -17.38 -1.63
C GLU A 316 -31.35 -18.32 -0.62
N CYS A 317 -30.49 -17.75 0.22
CA CYS A 317 -29.87 -18.40 1.35
C CYS A 317 -30.12 -17.54 2.60
N PRO A 318 -31.26 -17.65 3.28
CA PRO A 318 -31.71 -16.65 4.27
C PRO A 318 -30.95 -16.71 5.61
N ILE A 319 -29.63 -16.56 5.58
CA ILE A 319 -28.75 -16.51 6.75
C ILE A 319 -29.01 -15.24 7.57
N ILE A 320 -29.23 -14.10 6.90
CA ILE A 320 -29.50 -12.82 7.60
C ILE A 320 -30.75 -12.95 8.48
N ASP A 321 -31.78 -13.67 8.05
CA ASP A 321 -32.97 -13.89 8.89
C ASP A 321 -32.64 -14.58 10.21
N LYS A 322 -31.76 -15.58 10.15
CA LYS A 322 -31.28 -16.29 11.36
C LYS A 322 -30.39 -15.40 12.23
N ILE A 323 -29.48 -14.65 11.60
CA ILE A 323 -28.61 -13.67 12.27
C ILE A 323 -29.44 -12.62 13.02
N MET A 324 -30.44 -12.04 12.38
CA MET A 324 -31.30 -11.01 12.98
C MET A 324 -32.10 -11.55 14.19
N ASN A 325 -32.69 -12.75 14.03
CA ASN A 325 -33.42 -13.40 15.13
C ASN A 325 -32.52 -13.73 16.33
N ALA A 326 -31.31 -14.23 16.10
CA ALA A 326 -30.34 -14.51 17.17
C ALA A 326 -29.81 -13.20 17.80
N ALA A 327 -29.60 -12.16 17.00
CA ALA A 327 -29.18 -10.85 17.47
C ALA A 327 -30.22 -10.20 18.40
N GLU A 328 -31.51 -10.33 18.11
CA GLU A 328 -32.59 -9.84 18.99
C GLU A 328 -32.55 -10.53 20.35
N LYS A 329 -32.47 -11.86 20.37
CA LYS A 329 -32.43 -12.65 21.61
C LYS A 329 -31.23 -12.32 22.49
N THR A 330 -30.09 -12.00 21.87
CA THR A 330 -28.84 -11.70 22.59
C THR A 330 -28.61 -10.21 22.82
N GLY A 331 -29.46 -9.32 22.26
CA GLY A 331 -29.27 -7.87 22.29
C GLY A 331 -28.04 -7.42 21.51
N PHE A 332 -27.70 -8.14 20.43
CA PHE A 332 -26.59 -7.84 19.52
C PHE A 332 -27.03 -6.86 18.43
N LYS A 333 -26.11 -6.12 17.84
CA LYS A 333 -26.38 -5.14 16.79
C LYS A 333 -25.88 -5.64 15.44
N ILE A 334 -26.64 -5.38 14.40
CA ILE A 334 -26.31 -5.77 13.04
C ILE A 334 -26.35 -4.55 12.11
N ILE A 335 -25.25 -4.28 11.45
CA ILE A 335 -25.14 -3.35 10.33
C ILE A 335 -25.24 -4.19 9.06
N LEU A 336 -26.18 -3.83 8.17
CA LEU A 336 -26.43 -4.60 6.96
C LEU A 336 -25.73 -3.94 5.77
N GLY A 337 -24.81 -4.68 5.16
CA GLY A 337 -24.21 -4.35 3.88
C GLY A 337 -25.23 -4.47 2.76
N LEU A 338 -25.15 -3.56 1.82
CA LEU A 338 -26.07 -3.52 0.68
C LEU A 338 -25.70 -4.55 -0.39
N ASN A 339 -25.66 -4.15 -1.65
CA ASN A 339 -25.25 -5.01 -2.74
C ASN A 339 -23.72 -5.16 -2.74
N GLY A 340 -23.23 -6.36 -2.77
CA GLY A 340 -21.82 -6.69 -2.97
C GLY A 340 -21.69 -7.70 -4.07
N GLY A 341 -20.48 -7.95 -4.55
CA GLY A 341 -20.24 -8.99 -5.51
C GLY A 341 -19.19 -8.65 -6.55
N ASP A 342 -19.26 -9.39 -7.62
CA ASP A 342 -18.23 -9.48 -8.64
C ASP A 342 -18.25 -8.25 -9.58
N TYR A 343 -18.05 -7.06 -9.02
CA TYR A 343 -17.76 -5.90 -9.83
C TYR A 343 -16.27 -5.61 -9.82
N ASN A 344 -15.76 -5.29 -10.98
CA ASN A 344 -14.38 -4.89 -11.10
C ASN A 344 -14.24 -3.45 -10.58
N ILE A 345 -13.57 -3.27 -9.43
CA ILE A 345 -13.31 -1.97 -8.83
C ILE A 345 -12.61 -1.00 -9.82
N GLU A 346 -11.87 -1.52 -10.80
CA GLU A 346 -11.26 -0.73 -11.86
C GLU A 346 -12.28 -0.02 -12.76
N LYS A 347 -13.54 -0.45 -12.75
CA LYS A 347 -14.64 0.18 -13.48
C LYS A 347 -15.39 1.24 -12.69
N LEU A 348 -15.03 1.50 -11.44
CA LEU A 348 -15.66 2.52 -10.60
C LEU A 348 -15.33 3.97 -11.03
N ASP A 349 -14.83 4.17 -12.23
CA ASP A 349 -14.64 5.47 -12.87
C ASP A 349 -15.64 5.74 -14.02
N ASP A 350 -16.54 4.78 -14.26
CA ASP A 350 -17.55 4.86 -15.31
C ASP A 350 -18.92 5.13 -14.73
N LYS A 351 -19.55 6.22 -15.21
CA LYS A 351 -20.89 6.62 -14.78
C LYS A 351 -21.93 5.51 -14.96
N TRP A 352 -21.85 4.73 -16.02
CA TRP A 352 -22.76 3.61 -16.25
C TRP A 352 -22.63 2.56 -15.14
N THR A 353 -21.40 2.24 -14.71
CA THR A 353 -21.16 1.33 -13.59
C THR A 353 -21.80 1.85 -12.31
N TYR A 354 -21.66 3.14 -12.01
CA TYR A 354 -22.31 3.73 -10.83
C TYR A 354 -23.83 3.73 -10.93
N ASP A 355 -24.40 4.01 -12.09
CA ASP A 355 -25.86 3.95 -12.27
C ASP A 355 -26.42 2.52 -12.08
N VAL A 356 -25.70 1.49 -12.52
CA VAL A 356 -26.08 0.08 -12.28
C VAL A 356 -25.97 -0.28 -10.79
N LEU A 357 -24.87 0.08 -10.15
CA LEU A 357 -24.65 -0.20 -8.71
C LEU A 357 -25.69 0.53 -7.85
N LEU A 358 -26.01 1.78 -8.20
CA LEU A 358 -27.06 2.54 -7.52
C LEU A 358 -28.40 1.83 -7.60
N ALA A 359 -28.83 1.45 -8.81
CA ALA A 359 -30.11 0.75 -9.00
C ALA A 359 -30.18 -0.55 -8.19
N ARG A 360 -29.06 -1.30 -8.10
CA ARG A 360 -28.94 -2.51 -7.28
C ARG A 360 -29.07 -2.19 -5.79
N ASN A 361 -28.33 -1.21 -5.31
CA ASN A 361 -28.38 -0.80 -3.90
C ASN A 361 -29.76 -0.29 -3.48
N GLU A 362 -30.46 0.42 -4.36
CA GLU A 362 -31.85 0.89 -4.09
C GLU A 362 -32.82 -0.29 -3.90
N VAL A 363 -32.73 -1.33 -4.71
CA VAL A 363 -33.55 -2.53 -4.55
C VAL A 363 -33.23 -3.24 -3.24
N VAL A 364 -31.94 -3.48 -2.97
CA VAL A 364 -31.50 -4.17 -1.74
C VAL A 364 -31.89 -3.38 -0.50
N ALA A 365 -31.66 -2.07 -0.47
CA ALA A 365 -32.05 -1.22 0.66
C ALA A 365 -33.57 -1.19 0.87
N GLY A 366 -34.36 -1.17 -0.22
CA GLY A 366 -35.81 -1.28 -0.17
C GLY A 366 -36.30 -2.60 0.44
N ASP A 367 -35.70 -3.71 0.04
CA ASP A 367 -36.02 -5.06 0.55
C ASP A 367 -35.68 -5.18 2.04
N LEU A 368 -34.45 -4.80 2.40
CA LEU A 368 -33.96 -4.88 3.78
C LEU A 368 -34.77 -3.96 4.72
N ALA A 369 -35.12 -2.75 4.28
CA ALA A 369 -35.94 -1.85 5.06
C ALA A 369 -37.35 -2.42 5.27
N ARG A 370 -38.00 -2.93 4.21
CA ARG A 370 -39.32 -3.58 4.33
C ARG A 370 -39.32 -4.69 5.37
N LYS A 371 -38.18 -5.37 5.54
CA LYS A 371 -38.05 -6.54 6.38
C LYS A 371 -37.55 -6.20 7.81
N TYR A 372 -36.60 -5.26 7.92
CA TYR A 372 -35.84 -5.06 9.16
C TYR A 372 -35.86 -3.61 9.69
N ALA A 373 -36.57 -2.65 9.06
CA ALA A 373 -36.55 -1.25 9.54
C ALA A 373 -36.91 -1.11 11.03
N ASP A 374 -37.91 -1.87 11.49
CA ASP A 374 -38.39 -1.87 12.89
C ASP A 374 -37.70 -2.92 13.76
N HIS A 375 -36.75 -3.69 13.21
CA HIS A 375 -36.07 -4.75 13.96
C HIS A 375 -35.11 -4.16 14.99
N PRO A 376 -35.18 -4.54 16.29
CA PRO A 376 -34.41 -3.89 17.36
C PRO A 376 -32.88 -4.04 17.22
N SER A 377 -32.43 -5.09 16.52
CA SER A 377 -31.02 -5.32 16.26
C SER A 377 -30.50 -4.60 15.01
N PHE A 378 -31.35 -4.05 14.16
CA PHE A 378 -30.88 -3.33 12.98
C PHE A 378 -30.26 -1.99 13.37
N ALA A 379 -28.93 -1.86 13.15
CA ALA A 379 -28.14 -0.76 13.66
C ALA A 379 -27.66 0.22 12.58
N GLY A 380 -27.57 -0.18 11.32
CA GLY A 380 -27.04 0.70 10.27
C GLY A 380 -26.95 0.06 8.91
N TRP A 381 -26.59 0.89 7.95
CA TRP A 381 -26.36 0.53 6.55
C TRP A 381 -24.87 0.54 6.23
N TYR A 382 -24.37 -0.45 5.50
CA TYR A 382 -23.01 -0.45 5.00
C TYR A 382 -23.02 -0.42 3.45
N ILE A 383 -22.37 0.60 2.87
CA ILE A 383 -22.14 0.71 1.44
C ILE A 383 -20.88 -0.10 1.14
N THR A 384 -21.00 -1.08 0.27
CA THR A 384 -20.06 -2.20 0.16
C THR A 384 -18.92 -1.98 -0.82
N GLU A 385 -18.96 -0.91 -1.61
CA GLU A 385 -17.92 -0.62 -2.60
C GLU A 385 -16.60 -0.28 -1.92
N GLU A 386 -15.59 -1.14 -2.16
CA GLU A 386 -14.24 -0.97 -1.67
C GLU A 386 -13.41 -0.14 -2.65
N PHE A 387 -13.50 1.17 -2.53
CA PHE A 387 -12.59 2.06 -3.25
C PHE A 387 -11.30 2.28 -2.46
N HIS A 388 -10.22 2.66 -3.15
CA HIS A 388 -8.91 2.81 -2.53
C HIS A 388 -8.04 3.87 -3.22
N ASP A 389 -7.08 4.40 -2.49
CA ASP A 389 -6.20 5.48 -2.91
C ASP A 389 -5.32 5.14 -4.13
N ALA A 390 -4.96 3.87 -4.36
CA ALA A 390 -4.17 3.47 -5.52
C ALA A 390 -4.97 3.50 -6.84
N LYS A 391 -6.29 3.47 -6.80
CA LYS A 391 -7.16 3.63 -7.98
C LYS A 391 -7.10 5.04 -8.55
N TYR A 392 -6.87 6.03 -7.69
CA TYR A 392 -6.97 7.45 -8.00
C TYR A 392 -5.66 8.25 -7.94
N PRO A 393 -4.44 7.67 -8.02
CA PRO A 393 -3.21 8.46 -7.93
C PRO A 393 -3.12 9.49 -9.07
N ALA A 394 -3.61 9.10 -10.26
CA ALA A 394 -3.81 9.99 -11.39
C ALA A 394 -5.14 10.74 -11.32
N GLY A 395 -6.15 10.17 -10.67
CA GLY A 395 -7.52 10.68 -10.61
C GLY A 395 -7.79 11.58 -9.43
N TRP A 396 -6.84 11.77 -8.52
CA TRP A 396 -7.05 12.77 -7.47
C TRP A 396 -7.19 14.18 -8.05
N GLN A 397 -6.52 14.46 -9.15
CA GLN A 397 -6.70 15.68 -9.94
C GLN A 397 -7.85 15.56 -10.96
N GLU A 398 -8.34 14.36 -11.23
CA GLU A 398 -9.54 14.17 -12.02
C GLU A 398 -10.78 14.41 -11.15
N GLU A 399 -11.06 15.69 -10.88
CA GLU A 399 -12.22 16.15 -10.13
C GLU A 399 -13.53 15.46 -10.53
N ASN A 400 -13.68 15.13 -11.83
CA ASN A 400 -14.84 14.43 -12.35
C ASN A 400 -14.98 13.00 -11.78
N LYS A 401 -13.91 12.24 -11.62
CA LYS A 401 -13.97 10.87 -11.06
C LYS A 401 -14.31 10.90 -9.59
N ARG A 402 -13.69 11.82 -8.83
CA ARG A 402 -14.01 12.01 -7.42
C ARG A 402 -15.47 12.42 -7.23
N LYS A 403 -15.98 13.32 -8.06
CA LYS A 403 -17.38 13.75 -8.05
C LYS A 403 -18.36 12.63 -8.39
N LEU A 404 -18.03 11.76 -9.35
CA LEU A 404 -18.85 10.58 -9.65
C LEU A 404 -18.96 9.64 -8.44
N LEU A 405 -17.84 9.38 -7.76
CA LEU A 405 -17.84 8.56 -6.54
C LEU A 405 -18.63 9.24 -5.41
N SER A 406 -18.42 10.54 -5.17
CA SER A 406 -19.13 11.31 -4.16
C SER A 406 -20.66 11.35 -4.43
N ASP A 407 -21.07 11.61 -5.67
CA ASP A 407 -22.50 11.60 -6.08
C ASP A 407 -23.12 10.23 -5.84
N TYR A 408 -22.41 9.17 -6.22
CA TYR A 408 -22.86 7.80 -6.00
C TYR A 408 -23.06 7.50 -4.50
N LEU A 409 -22.04 7.74 -3.68
CA LEU A 409 -22.10 7.51 -2.23
C LEU A 409 -23.24 8.31 -1.58
N THR A 410 -23.39 9.60 -1.96
CA THR A 410 -24.47 10.47 -1.48
C THR A 410 -25.84 9.92 -1.83
N ARG A 411 -26.04 9.47 -3.07
CA ARG A 411 -27.33 8.93 -3.54
C ARG A 411 -27.69 7.63 -2.84
N VAL A 412 -26.75 6.70 -2.70
CA VAL A 412 -26.98 5.44 -1.98
C VAL A 412 -27.28 5.72 -0.51
N ALA A 413 -26.49 6.56 0.16
CA ALA A 413 -26.69 6.91 1.56
C ALA A 413 -28.03 7.61 1.81
N THR A 414 -28.39 8.58 0.95
CA THR A 414 -29.65 9.30 1.02
C THR A 414 -30.84 8.36 0.83
N PHE A 415 -30.77 7.46 -0.15
CA PHE A 415 -31.83 6.49 -0.39
C PHE A 415 -32.00 5.54 0.80
N ALA A 416 -30.90 4.96 1.29
CA ALA A 416 -30.93 4.05 2.44
C ALA A 416 -31.54 4.72 3.69
N LYS A 417 -31.11 5.95 4.03
CA LYS A 417 -31.69 6.74 5.13
C LYS A 417 -33.16 7.08 4.91
N SER A 418 -33.58 7.31 3.67
CA SER A 418 -35.00 7.56 3.36
C SER A 418 -35.90 6.36 3.65
N LYS A 419 -35.35 5.14 3.56
CA LYS A 419 -36.08 3.91 3.87
C LYS A 419 -36.07 3.60 5.37
N CYS A 420 -34.96 3.80 6.03
CA CYS A 420 -34.82 3.69 7.48
C CYS A 420 -33.69 4.62 7.93
N ASN A 421 -34.00 5.62 8.76
CA ASN A 421 -33.04 6.62 9.21
C ASN A 421 -32.05 6.04 10.23
N LYS A 422 -31.13 5.21 9.74
CA LYS A 422 -30.03 4.61 10.48
C LYS A 422 -28.69 5.15 9.95
N PRO A 423 -27.61 5.09 10.76
CA PRO A 423 -26.28 5.48 10.30
C PRO A 423 -25.81 4.72 9.07
N VAL A 424 -25.02 5.42 8.24
CA VAL A 424 -24.41 4.86 7.02
C VAL A 424 -22.89 4.77 7.19
N TYR A 425 -22.35 3.62 6.85
CA TYR A 425 -20.94 3.25 6.97
C TYR A 425 -20.34 3.00 5.59
N ILE A 426 -19.08 3.39 5.41
CA ILE A 426 -18.22 3.01 4.29
C ILE A 426 -16.92 2.43 4.82
N ALA A 427 -16.26 1.57 4.06
CA ALA A 427 -14.96 0.99 4.44
C ALA A 427 -13.99 0.96 3.25
N PRO A 428 -13.42 2.13 2.87
CA PRO A 428 -12.40 2.18 1.83
C PRO A 428 -11.11 1.51 2.30
N ALA A 429 -10.33 1.03 1.31
CA ALA A 429 -9.05 0.39 1.57
C ALA A 429 -7.87 1.35 1.40
N LEU A 430 -6.83 1.15 2.19
CA LEU A 430 -5.54 1.83 2.04
C LEU A 430 -4.60 0.97 1.19
N TRP A 431 -4.21 1.46 -0.01
CA TRP A 431 -3.30 0.72 -0.89
C TRP A 431 -1.96 1.43 -1.12
N ARG A 432 -1.66 2.47 -0.38
CA ARG A 432 -0.45 3.30 -0.51
C ARG A 432 -0.21 3.80 -1.94
N GLY A 433 -1.27 4.07 -2.67
CA GLY A 433 -1.21 4.63 -4.02
C GLY A 433 -0.82 6.10 -4.05
N MET A 434 -0.99 6.77 -2.89
CA MET A 434 -0.63 8.17 -2.66
C MET A 434 0.23 8.27 -1.39
N PRO A 435 1.11 9.29 -1.26
CA PRO A 435 1.68 9.67 0.02
C PRO A 435 0.60 10.00 1.05
N ALA A 436 0.89 9.81 2.35
CA ALA A 436 -0.10 9.92 3.41
C ALA A 436 -0.81 11.29 3.44
N GLU A 437 -0.08 12.39 3.28
CA GLU A 437 -0.66 13.74 3.22
C GLU A 437 -1.62 13.89 2.04
N MET A 438 -1.20 13.51 0.84
CA MET A 438 -2.04 13.56 -0.37
C MET A 438 -3.27 12.65 -0.23
N CYS A 439 -3.10 11.47 0.36
CA CYS A 439 -4.20 10.54 0.65
C CYS A 439 -5.24 11.20 1.58
N GLY A 440 -4.79 11.87 2.65
CA GLY A 440 -5.66 12.64 3.53
C GLY A 440 -6.39 13.79 2.81
N GLU A 441 -5.71 14.53 1.94
CA GLU A 441 -6.32 15.58 1.12
C GLU A 441 -7.39 15.02 0.18
N TRP A 442 -7.11 13.90 -0.46
CA TRP A 442 -8.04 13.24 -1.36
C TRP A 442 -9.30 12.76 -0.63
N PHE A 443 -9.16 12.05 0.51
CA PHE A 443 -10.30 11.66 1.34
C PHE A 443 -11.06 12.88 1.86
N GLY A 444 -10.36 13.93 2.27
CA GLY A 444 -10.98 15.16 2.73
C GLY A 444 -11.85 15.83 1.68
N ALA A 445 -11.37 15.89 0.44
CA ALA A 445 -12.14 16.43 -0.68
C ALA A 445 -13.36 15.54 -1.01
N LEU A 446 -13.17 14.21 -1.06
CA LEU A 446 -14.26 13.25 -1.29
C LEU A 446 -15.35 13.37 -0.23
N LEU A 447 -14.97 13.34 1.06
CA LEU A 447 -15.94 13.35 2.16
C LEU A 447 -16.68 14.68 2.32
N LYS A 448 -16.04 15.82 2.01
CA LYS A 448 -16.69 17.13 1.98
C LYS A 448 -17.75 17.26 0.87
N GLU A 449 -17.58 16.52 -0.21
CA GLU A 449 -18.53 16.45 -1.32
C GLU A 449 -19.60 15.37 -1.13
N THR A 450 -19.45 14.49 -0.14
CA THR A 450 -20.35 13.34 0.12
C THR A 450 -21.30 13.64 1.27
N GLU A 451 -22.59 13.48 1.05
CA GLU A 451 -23.63 13.71 2.05
C GLU A 451 -24.15 12.38 2.64
N ASN A 452 -24.66 12.45 3.87
CA ASN A 452 -25.34 11.34 4.55
C ASN A 452 -24.51 10.10 4.90
N VAL A 453 -23.20 10.13 4.73
CA VAL A 453 -22.26 9.14 5.28
C VAL A 453 -21.87 9.57 6.70
N ASP A 454 -22.02 8.68 7.69
CA ASP A 454 -21.79 8.99 9.09
C ASP A 454 -20.44 8.43 9.61
N TYR A 455 -20.00 7.30 9.07
CA TYR A 455 -18.81 6.59 9.52
C TYR A 455 -17.95 6.12 8.33
N MET A 456 -16.66 6.26 8.47
CA MET A 456 -15.67 5.67 7.57
C MET A 456 -14.71 4.78 8.37
N TYR A 457 -14.73 3.47 8.09
CA TYR A 457 -13.75 2.51 8.60
C TYR A 457 -12.66 2.28 7.55
N LEU A 458 -11.45 2.76 7.82
CA LEU A 458 -10.33 2.56 6.91
C LEU A 458 -9.78 1.14 7.06
N GLN A 459 -9.81 0.34 6.00
CA GLN A 459 -9.14 -0.96 5.96
C GLN A 459 -7.63 -0.75 5.96
N ASP A 460 -6.93 -1.37 6.91
CA ASP A 460 -5.54 -1.06 7.22
C ASP A 460 -4.50 -1.76 6.33
N LEU A 461 -4.90 -2.74 5.54
CA LEU A 461 -4.04 -3.61 4.74
C LEU A 461 -2.87 -4.27 5.50
N GLY A 462 -2.91 -4.24 6.81
CA GLY A 462 -1.91 -4.91 7.64
C GLY A 462 -1.90 -6.43 7.47
N GLY A 463 -3.01 -7.01 6.99
CA GLY A 463 -3.13 -8.42 6.66
C GLY A 463 -2.43 -8.82 5.37
N ARG A 464 -2.24 -7.87 4.46
CA ARG A 464 -1.67 -8.13 3.14
C ARG A 464 -0.17 -7.84 3.07
N SER A 465 0.48 -7.52 4.19
CA SER A 465 1.91 -7.17 4.27
C SER A 465 2.31 -6.00 3.34
N LEU A 466 1.36 -5.14 3.00
CA LEU A 466 1.60 -3.99 2.13
C LEU A 466 1.96 -2.72 2.90
N VAL A 467 1.76 -2.70 4.21
CA VAL A 467 2.04 -1.56 5.08
C VAL A 467 2.89 -1.99 6.27
N ASP A 468 3.80 -1.13 6.71
CA ASP A 468 4.40 -1.25 8.03
C ASP A 468 3.41 -0.73 9.07
N VAL A 469 3.02 -1.61 9.99
CA VAL A 469 2.00 -1.32 11.01
C VAL A 469 2.44 -0.19 11.94
N ARG A 470 3.74 -0.11 12.26
CA ARG A 470 4.30 0.83 13.24
C ARG A 470 4.62 2.20 12.65
N ILE A 471 4.90 2.28 11.35
CA ILE A 471 5.40 3.50 10.70
C ILE A 471 4.41 4.03 9.66
N ASP A 472 3.94 3.17 8.73
CA ASP A 472 3.01 3.63 7.69
C ASP A 472 1.64 3.97 8.28
N LEU A 473 1.05 3.07 9.09
CA LEU A 473 -0.32 3.30 9.59
C LEU A 473 -0.46 4.57 10.43
N PRO A 474 0.46 4.89 11.38
CA PRO A 474 0.41 6.16 12.08
C PRO A 474 0.41 7.38 11.18
N ASN A 475 1.23 7.35 10.12
CA ASN A 475 1.31 8.43 9.15
C ASN A 475 -0.04 8.63 8.42
N TYR A 476 -0.60 7.55 7.83
CA TYR A 476 -1.88 7.63 7.12
C TYR A 476 -3.05 7.95 8.04
N TYR A 477 -3.13 7.32 9.22
CA TYR A 477 -4.23 7.56 10.17
C TYR A 477 -4.30 9.01 10.62
N GLY A 478 -3.15 9.66 10.84
CA GLY A 478 -3.11 11.07 11.24
C GLY A 478 -3.78 11.98 10.22
N TYR A 479 -3.44 11.86 8.96
CA TYR A 479 -4.00 12.69 7.89
C TYR A 479 -5.46 12.35 7.57
N ILE A 480 -5.80 11.04 7.50
CA ILE A 480 -7.16 10.61 7.14
C ILE A 480 -8.15 10.90 8.26
N LYS A 481 -7.76 10.69 9.53
CA LYS A 481 -8.58 11.10 10.68
C LYS A 481 -8.92 12.58 10.65
N LYS A 482 -7.93 13.43 10.42
CA LYS A 482 -8.14 14.88 10.28
C LYS A 482 -9.12 15.20 9.16
N ALA A 483 -8.99 14.53 8.01
CA ALA A 483 -9.91 14.69 6.88
C ALA A 483 -11.35 14.32 7.23
N CYS A 484 -11.55 13.21 7.96
CA CYS A 484 -12.86 12.80 8.46
C CYS A 484 -13.45 13.81 9.44
N GLU A 485 -12.66 14.29 10.41
CA GLU A 485 -13.09 15.29 11.41
C GLU A 485 -13.54 16.60 10.73
N GLU A 486 -12.79 17.08 9.73
CA GLU A 486 -13.14 18.27 8.96
C GLU A 486 -14.41 18.12 8.12
N ALA A 487 -14.72 16.90 7.68
CA ALA A 487 -15.93 16.57 6.93
C ALA A 487 -17.12 16.20 7.82
N GLY A 488 -16.95 16.11 9.14
CA GLY A 488 -18.00 15.69 10.08
C GLY A 488 -18.32 14.19 10.03
N VAL A 489 -17.44 13.37 9.45
CA VAL A 489 -17.54 11.91 9.37
C VAL A 489 -16.72 11.28 10.50
N LYS A 490 -17.25 10.28 11.16
CA LYS A 490 -16.52 9.59 12.24
C LYS A 490 -15.49 8.63 11.66
N PHE A 491 -14.24 8.81 12.07
CA PHE A 491 -13.12 7.94 11.66
C PHE A 491 -13.08 6.67 12.50
N GLY A 492 -13.05 5.53 11.84
CA GLY A 492 -12.80 4.21 12.40
C GLY A 492 -11.71 3.47 11.61
N VAL A 493 -11.24 2.38 12.16
CA VAL A 493 -10.24 1.50 11.53
C VAL A 493 -10.82 0.09 11.42
N ASP A 494 -10.63 -0.52 10.25
CA ASP A 494 -10.92 -1.92 10.00
C ASP A 494 -9.61 -2.72 9.93
N ILE A 495 -9.37 -3.49 10.98
CA ILE A 495 -8.14 -4.27 11.15
C ILE A 495 -8.29 -5.64 10.49
N GLU A 496 -7.40 -5.95 9.56
CA GLU A 496 -7.33 -7.27 8.93
C GLU A 496 -6.72 -8.31 9.89
N SER A 497 -7.52 -9.27 10.35
CA SER A 497 -7.08 -10.38 11.24
C SER A 497 -6.53 -11.60 10.51
N PHE A 498 -6.33 -11.50 9.22
CA PHE A 498 -5.67 -12.51 8.40
C PHE A 498 -4.27 -12.03 8.00
N PHE A 499 -3.41 -12.97 7.63
CA PHE A 499 -2.14 -12.72 6.95
C PHE A 499 -2.25 -13.29 5.54
N TYR A 500 -1.81 -12.52 4.55
CA TYR A 500 -1.72 -12.95 3.17
C TYR A 500 -0.41 -12.45 2.54
N SER A 501 0.45 -13.37 2.14
CA SER A 501 1.67 -13.04 1.41
C SER A 501 1.44 -13.19 -0.09
N TYR A 502 1.76 -12.13 -0.84
CA TYR A 502 1.78 -12.19 -2.31
C TYR A 502 3.07 -12.82 -2.85
N TYR A 503 4.10 -12.94 -2.02
CA TYR A 503 5.39 -13.51 -2.40
C TYR A 503 5.49 -14.97 -1.98
N PRO A 504 6.17 -15.82 -2.77
CA PRO A 504 6.39 -17.21 -2.37
C PRO A 504 7.18 -17.34 -1.05
N PRO A 505 6.78 -18.29 -0.19
CA PRO A 505 5.58 -19.10 -0.32
C PRO A 505 4.32 -18.27 -0.07
N VAL A 506 3.33 -18.39 -0.98
CA VAL A 506 2.02 -17.76 -0.75
C VAL A 506 1.41 -18.37 0.50
N ASP A 507 1.17 -17.56 1.49
CA ASP A 507 0.60 -17.97 2.77
C ASP A 507 -0.69 -17.18 3.04
N TYR A 508 -1.76 -17.90 3.39
CA TYR A 508 -3.00 -17.31 3.90
C TYR A 508 -3.38 -17.99 5.20
N ARG A 509 -3.37 -17.25 6.28
CA ARG A 509 -3.67 -17.74 7.61
C ARG A 509 -4.34 -16.69 8.49
N ALA A 510 -4.95 -17.12 9.58
CA ALA A 510 -5.28 -16.21 10.66
C ALA A 510 -3.99 -15.64 11.28
N LYS A 511 -4.02 -14.38 11.69
CA LYS A 511 -2.94 -13.79 12.47
C LYS A 511 -2.82 -14.42 13.85
N THR A 512 -1.62 -14.38 14.38
CA THR A 512 -1.38 -14.61 15.81
C THR A 512 -1.87 -13.42 16.63
N TRP A 513 -2.05 -13.62 17.94
CA TRP A 513 -2.40 -12.50 18.83
C TRP A 513 -1.31 -11.41 18.82
N ALA A 514 -0.04 -11.79 18.82
CA ALA A 514 1.05 -10.81 18.82
C ALA A 514 1.01 -9.87 17.59
N GLU A 515 0.72 -10.41 16.40
CA GLU A 515 0.57 -9.63 15.17
C GLU A 515 -0.67 -8.72 15.23
N LEU A 516 -1.76 -9.20 15.79
CA LEU A 516 -3.01 -8.45 15.90
C LEU A 516 -2.98 -7.39 17.00
N GLU A 517 -2.29 -7.68 18.12
CA GLU A 517 -2.12 -6.75 19.23
C GLU A 517 -1.39 -5.47 18.80
N GLU A 518 -0.37 -5.61 17.97
CA GLU A 518 0.37 -4.48 17.43
C GLU A 518 -0.52 -3.56 16.58
N GLN A 519 -1.31 -4.12 15.64
CA GLN A 519 -2.27 -3.33 14.85
C GLN A 519 -3.30 -2.64 15.74
N LEU A 520 -3.85 -3.36 16.72
CA LEU A 520 -4.84 -2.81 17.65
C LEU A 520 -4.25 -1.67 18.49
N ALA A 521 -3.02 -1.82 18.96
CA ALA A 521 -2.31 -0.80 19.72
C ALA A 521 -2.09 0.48 18.89
N VAL A 522 -1.69 0.33 17.63
CA VAL A 522 -1.53 1.46 16.70
C VAL A 522 -2.87 2.15 16.44
N ALA A 523 -3.89 1.40 16.00
CA ALA A 523 -5.20 1.96 15.65
C ALA A 523 -5.83 2.70 16.84
N SER A 524 -5.67 2.18 18.06
CA SER A 524 -6.28 2.74 19.27
C SER A 524 -5.76 4.13 19.65
N GLN A 525 -4.64 4.57 19.11
CA GLN A 525 -4.13 5.92 19.32
C GLN A 525 -4.90 6.98 18.52
N TYR A 526 -5.59 6.54 17.49
CA TYR A 526 -6.30 7.43 16.57
C TYR A 526 -7.81 7.38 16.75
N THR A 527 -8.37 6.24 17.15
CA THR A 527 -9.82 6.06 17.31
C THR A 527 -10.17 4.98 18.33
N ASP A 528 -11.38 5.08 18.90
CA ASP A 528 -12.01 4.01 19.67
C ASP A 528 -12.98 3.17 18.79
N LEU A 529 -13.21 3.58 17.54
CA LEU A 529 -14.05 2.89 16.58
C LEU A 529 -13.18 1.90 15.78
N ILE A 530 -12.98 0.71 16.35
CA ILE A 530 -12.13 -0.31 15.75
C ILE A 530 -12.97 -1.54 15.45
N THR A 531 -13.00 -1.94 14.20
CA THR A 531 -13.62 -3.18 13.74
C THR A 531 -12.56 -4.19 13.32
N ASN A 532 -12.96 -5.44 13.18
CA ASN A 532 -12.09 -6.54 12.78
C ASN A 532 -12.60 -7.20 11.49
N PHE A 533 -11.73 -7.42 10.55
CA PHE A 533 -12.00 -8.20 9.35
C PHE A 533 -11.22 -9.52 9.40
N SER A 534 -11.85 -10.65 9.65
CA SER A 534 -13.27 -10.93 9.81
C SER A 534 -13.48 -12.14 10.73
N TRP A 535 -14.74 -12.48 11.01
CA TRP A 535 -15.11 -13.70 11.76
C TRP A 535 -14.43 -14.96 11.24
N ALA A 536 -14.14 -15.05 9.95
CA ALA A 536 -13.48 -16.22 9.34
C ALA A 536 -12.11 -16.53 9.98
N THR A 537 -11.36 -15.49 10.37
CA THR A 537 -10.00 -15.59 10.91
C THR A 537 -9.86 -15.14 12.36
N PHE A 538 -10.97 -14.70 12.97
CA PHE A 538 -11.02 -14.22 14.37
C PHE A 538 -12.26 -14.72 15.08
N LYS A 539 -12.20 -15.91 15.64
CA LYS A 539 -13.29 -16.59 16.35
C LYS A 539 -12.74 -17.52 17.42
N PRO A 540 -13.57 -18.00 18.37
CA PRO A 540 -13.16 -18.96 19.40
C PRO A 540 -12.35 -20.13 18.83
N GLY A 541 -11.23 -20.44 19.46
CA GLY A 541 -10.30 -21.49 19.04
C GLY A 541 -9.13 -21.01 18.15
N TYR A 542 -9.15 -19.76 17.68
CA TYR A 542 -7.99 -19.15 17.01
C TYR A 542 -7.09 -18.43 18.03
N ASP A 543 -5.77 -18.48 17.84
CA ASP A 543 -4.80 -17.83 18.72
C ASP A 543 -5.10 -16.34 18.90
N SER A 544 -5.41 -15.63 17.82
CA SER A 544 -5.77 -14.21 17.83
C SER A 544 -6.99 -13.91 18.70
N PHE A 545 -8.03 -14.75 18.65
CA PHE A 545 -9.24 -14.57 19.45
C PHE A 545 -9.01 -14.89 20.94
N GLU A 546 -8.32 -15.99 21.24
CA GLU A 546 -8.02 -16.37 22.62
C GLU A 546 -7.04 -15.40 23.28
N GLY A 547 -6.03 -14.94 22.55
CA GLY A 547 -5.13 -13.90 23.01
C GLY A 547 -5.86 -12.59 23.28
N TYR A 548 -6.74 -12.15 22.36
CA TYR A 548 -7.59 -10.97 22.56
C TYR A 548 -8.53 -11.13 23.75
N ARG A 549 -9.12 -12.30 23.97
CA ARG A 549 -9.96 -12.61 25.14
C ARG A 549 -9.20 -12.39 26.44
N ASN A 550 -7.98 -12.91 26.53
CA ASN A 550 -7.11 -12.75 27.69
C ASN A 550 -6.77 -11.28 27.92
N TYR A 551 -6.37 -10.59 26.86
CA TYR A 551 -6.09 -9.16 26.89
C TYR A 551 -7.31 -8.35 27.34
N TYR A 552 -8.48 -8.54 26.72
CA TYR A 552 -9.71 -7.83 27.08
C TYR A 552 -10.10 -8.04 28.55
N ASN A 553 -9.94 -9.25 29.05
CA ASN A 553 -10.21 -9.54 30.47
C ASN A 553 -9.21 -8.86 31.42
N SER A 554 -7.97 -8.64 30.98
CA SER A 554 -6.98 -7.89 31.77
C SER A 554 -7.27 -6.39 31.86
N LEU A 555 -8.17 -5.87 31.01
CA LEU A 555 -8.60 -4.47 31.02
C LEU A 555 -9.76 -4.18 31.98
N LYS A 556 -10.41 -5.23 32.51
CA LYS A 556 -11.49 -5.12 33.50
C LYS A 556 -10.95 -4.99 34.90
#